data_b56f61d51d155052c03616fc7e7da3f7
#
_entry.id   b56f61d51d155052c03616fc7e7da3f7
#
_cell.length_a   1.000
_cell.length_b   1.000
_cell.length_c   1.000
_cell.angle_alpha   90.00
_cell.angle_beta   90.00
_cell.angle_gamma   90.00
#
_symmetry.space_group_name_H-M   'P 1'
#
loop_
_entity.id
_entity.type
_entity.pdbx_description
1 polymer ?
#
loop_
_entity_poly.entity_id
_entity_poly.type
_entity_poly.pdbx_seq_one_letter_code
_entity_poly.pdbx_strand_id
1 'polypeptide(L)'
;VLAEVWDFTLPPSVSVIDTLVMSRLANPSRDGGHSLRNLAIQCGLNQKQDFNVADFDGPITDAMVEYCLADTVANGDVFNMLRRELKDFSTESIDLEHAVARETKVQESNGFKLDFPLACSIHTQHTARMKEIEQELQEVFPPIVEERWSEKTGKQLKDKVTIFNPGSRVQVAERLSEKGAVWKELTPTSGRAKVDETTLGRNLHIPEAKLVLEYLIISKRLGMVTAWVNSVAEDGRIHGRVNTCGAVTGRMTHSKPNLAQIPSDPTYRECFTVEDGNQLVGCDASGLELRMLAHYMKDDDYTDLILNGDIHTHNQNLAGLPNRDDAKTFIYALLYGAGDAKIGTIIDGGAKAGRMLRHKFMSGLPAYSELMQSIGKIIKVRDTLPGLDGRRLHVRSEHSALNTLLQAAGAVVMKKALVLATDALRDAGIPYTLVAQVHDEVQVEAQPQYAEQIGQAFRKAIQDAGTYYKMRCPLDGEYKVGPNWSHTH
;
A
#
# COMPACT_ATOMS: atom_id res chain seq x y z
N VAL A 1 -7.95 -24.43 9.23
CA VAL A 1 -9.26 -25.00 9.60
C VAL A 1 -9.21 -26.52 9.56
N LEU A 2 -8.87 -27.17 8.41
CA LEU A 2 -8.84 -28.65 8.34
C LEU A 2 -7.83 -29.26 9.34
N ALA A 3 -6.62 -28.70 9.42
CA ALA A 3 -5.60 -29.15 10.36
C ALA A 3 -5.93 -28.79 11.81
N GLU A 4 -6.43 -27.57 12.05
CA GLU A 4 -6.72 -27.05 13.39
C GLU A 4 -7.97 -27.66 14.02
N VAL A 5 -9.02 -27.86 13.20
CA VAL A 5 -10.35 -28.32 13.70
C VAL A 5 -10.51 -29.82 13.57
N TRP A 6 -9.91 -30.43 12.53
CA TRP A 6 -10.16 -31.83 12.17
C TRP A 6 -8.90 -32.70 12.23
N ASP A 7 -7.76 -32.13 12.62
CA ASP A 7 -6.43 -32.80 12.57
C ASP A 7 -6.15 -33.47 11.21
N PHE A 8 -6.65 -32.84 10.15
CA PHE A 8 -6.57 -33.34 8.79
C PHE A 8 -5.53 -32.60 7.99
N THR A 9 -4.45 -33.27 7.64
CA THR A 9 -3.40 -32.72 6.77
C THR A 9 -3.58 -33.26 5.35
N LEU A 10 -3.61 -32.36 4.37
CA LEU A 10 -3.65 -32.76 2.97
C LEU A 10 -2.39 -33.52 2.58
N PRO A 11 -2.51 -34.64 1.83
CA PRO A 11 -1.34 -35.34 1.30
C PRO A 11 -0.44 -34.39 0.50
N PRO A 12 0.90 -34.55 0.54
CA PRO A 12 1.83 -33.70 -0.23
C PRO A 12 1.58 -33.68 -1.75
N SER A 13 0.93 -34.74 -2.28
CA SER A 13 0.56 -34.85 -3.70
C SER A 13 -0.65 -34.00 -4.08
N VAL A 14 -1.36 -33.41 -3.12
CA VAL A 14 -2.56 -32.59 -3.38
C VAL A 14 -2.16 -31.14 -3.54
N SER A 15 -2.38 -30.57 -4.71
CA SER A 15 -2.24 -29.14 -4.98
C SER A 15 -3.50 -28.38 -4.56
N VAL A 16 -3.35 -27.37 -3.72
CA VAL A 16 -4.44 -26.48 -3.33
C VAL A 16 -4.45 -25.26 -4.24
N ILE A 17 -5.56 -25.05 -4.93
CA ILE A 17 -5.79 -23.90 -5.80
C ILE A 17 -6.92 -23.05 -5.20
N ASP A 18 -6.63 -21.77 -4.93
CA ASP A 18 -7.58 -20.81 -4.38
C ASP A 18 -8.15 -19.92 -5.51
N THR A 19 -9.45 -20.06 -5.76
CA THR A 19 -10.16 -19.26 -6.76
C THR A 19 -10.17 -17.76 -6.45
N LEU A 20 -10.06 -17.35 -5.19
CA LEU A 20 -9.92 -15.95 -4.80
C LEU A 20 -8.57 -15.40 -5.23
N VAL A 21 -7.48 -16.16 -5.04
CA VAL A 21 -6.14 -15.81 -5.52
C VAL A 21 -6.12 -15.70 -7.05
N MET A 22 -6.71 -16.70 -7.74
CA MET A 22 -6.84 -16.67 -9.21
C MET A 22 -7.61 -15.44 -9.69
N SER A 23 -8.73 -15.12 -9.08
CA SER A 23 -9.59 -13.99 -9.46
C SER A 23 -8.86 -12.65 -9.29
N ARG A 24 -8.10 -12.49 -8.20
CA ARG A 24 -7.31 -11.29 -7.92
C ARG A 24 -6.13 -11.14 -8.87
N LEU A 25 -5.46 -12.26 -9.20
CA LEU A 25 -4.38 -12.27 -10.18
C LEU A 25 -4.89 -11.91 -11.59
N ALA A 26 -6.03 -12.49 -12.00
CA ALA A 26 -6.62 -12.25 -13.32
C ALA A 26 -7.02 -10.79 -13.51
N ASN A 27 -7.66 -10.18 -12.53
CA ASN A 27 -8.09 -8.79 -12.56
C ASN A 27 -8.25 -8.20 -11.15
N PRO A 28 -7.23 -7.52 -10.60
CA PRO A 28 -7.30 -6.92 -9.25
C PRO A 28 -8.41 -5.88 -9.07
N SER A 29 -8.90 -5.30 -10.17
CA SER A 29 -9.96 -4.26 -10.17
C SER A 29 -11.30 -4.78 -10.70
N ARG A 30 -11.60 -6.05 -10.47
CA ARG A 30 -12.84 -6.70 -10.95
C ARG A 30 -14.09 -5.99 -10.47
N ASP A 31 -15.00 -5.70 -11.38
CA ASP A 31 -16.29 -5.08 -11.08
C ASP A 31 -17.11 -5.97 -10.14
N GLY A 32 -17.69 -5.38 -9.10
CA GLY A 32 -18.42 -6.10 -8.05
C GLY A 32 -17.53 -6.87 -7.06
N GLY A 33 -16.20 -6.88 -7.27
CA GLY A 33 -15.23 -7.54 -6.38
C GLY A 33 -15.09 -9.04 -6.61
N HIS A 34 -14.47 -9.73 -5.65
CA HIS A 34 -14.01 -11.12 -5.78
C HIS A 34 -14.81 -12.12 -4.94
N SER A 35 -15.99 -11.74 -4.43
CA SER A 35 -16.83 -12.69 -3.68
C SER A 35 -17.31 -13.83 -4.59
N LEU A 36 -17.45 -15.03 -4.02
CA LEU A 36 -17.98 -16.18 -4.77
C LEU A 36 -19.33 -15.86 -5.41
N ARG A 37 -20.19 -15.10 -4.70
CA ARG A 37 -21.47 -14.61 -5.22
C ARG A 37 -21.30 -13.79 -6.50
N ASN A 38 -20.41 -12.79 -6.50
CA ASN A 38 -20.18 -11.95 -7.68
C ASN A 38 -19.60 -12.76 -8.85
N LEU A 39 -18.65 -13.65 -8.56
CA LEU A 39 -18.03 -14.51 -9.57
C LEU A 39 -19.04 -15.50 -10.16
N ALA A 40 -19.92 -16.07 -9.33
CA ALA A 40 -20.99 -16.95 -9.79
C ALA A 40 -21.97 -16.23 -10.74
N ILE A 41 -22.35 -14.99 -10.41
CA ILE A 41 -23.18 -14.16 -11.31
C ILE A 41 -22.46 -13.94 -12.66
N GLN A 42 -21.16 -13.67 -12.66
CA GLN A 42 -20.37 -13.52 -13.88
C GLN A 42 -20.28 -14.83 -14.71
N CYS A 43 -20.41 -15.99 -14.06
CA CYS A 43 -20.55 -17.29 -14.73
C CYS A 43 -21.94 -17.53 -15.34
N GLY A 44 -22.90 -16.62 -15.13
CA GLY A 44 -24.28 -16.79 -15.57
C GLY A 44 -25.14 -17.67 -14.64
N LEU A 45 -24.64 -17.93 -13.43
CA LEU A 45 -25.41 -18.64 -12.41
C LEU A 45 -26.43 -17.70 -11.79
N ASN A 46 -27.66 -18.18 -11.60
CA ASN A 46 -28.71 -17.45 -10.89
C ASN A 46 -28.29 -17.18 -9.45
N GLN A 47 -28.85 -16.11 -8.86
CA GLN A 47 -28.45 -15.59 -7.54
C GLN A 47 -28.24 -16.70 -6.53
N LYS A 48 -27.05 -16.74 -5.95
CA LYS A 48 -26.73 -17.55 -4.79
C LYS A 48 -27.73 -17.24 -3.68
N GLN A 49 -28.28 -18.27 -3.06
CA GLN A 49 -29.12 -18.12 -1.87
C GLN A 49 -28.30 -17.41 -0.78
N ASP A 50 -28.86 -16.34 -0.18
CA ASP A 50 -28.24 -15.70 0.96
C ASP A 50 -28.49 -16.58 2.20
N PHE A 51 -27.41 -16.99 2.85
CA PHE A 51 -27.44 -17.64 4.14
C PHE A 51 -26.87 -16.68 5.19
N ASN A 52 -27.57 -16.52 6.31
CA ASN A 52 -27.07 -15.65 7.38
C ASN A 52 -25.95 -16.39 8.13
N VAL A 53 -24.78 -15.72 8.31
CA VAL A 53 -23.63 -16.30 9.02
C VAL A 53 -23.99 -16.71 10.45
N ALA A 54 -24.89 -15.99 11.10
CA ALA A 54 -25.38 -16.34 12.45
C ALA A 54 -26.11 -17.70 12.49
N ASP A 55 -26.61 -18.19 11.36
CA ASP A 55 -27.29 -19.49 11.30
C ASP A 55 -26.30 -20.67 11.41
N PHE A 56 -24.99 -20.43 11.27
CA PHE A 56 -23.93 -21.44 11.44
C PHE A 56 -23.54 -21.71 12.91
N ASP A 57 -24.02 -20.90 13.85
CA ASP A 57 -23.70 -21.08 15.29
C ASP A 57 -24.53 -22.17 15.98
N GLY A 58 -25.42 -22.83 15.22
CA GLY A 58 -26.31 -23.91 15.68
C GLY A 58 -25.96 -25.30 15.15
N PRO A 59 -26.81 -26.31 15.40
CA PRO A 59 -26.67 -27.65 14.84
C PRO A 59 -26.79 -27.62 13.31
N ILE A 60 -26.06 -28.52 12.64
CA ILE A 60 -26.11 -28.65 11.17
C ILE A 60 -27.53 -28.94 10.69
N THR A 61 -28.03 -28.15 9.75
CA THR A 61 -29.35 -28.28 9.12
C THR A 61 -29.21 -28.68 7.67
N ASP A 62 -30.28 -29.31 7.10
CA ASP A 62 -30.32 -29.66 5.68
C ASP A 62 -30.11 -28.43 4.78
N ALA A 63 -30.64 -27.27 5.16
CA ALA A 63 -30.44 -26.00 4.44
C ALA A 63 -28.95 -25.55 4.42
N MET A 64 -28.23 -25.79 5.51
CA MET A 64 -26.75 -25.51 5.54
C MET A 64 -26.01 -26.45 4.59
N VAL A 65 -26.37 -27.70 4.55
CA VAL A 65 -25.78 -28.70 3.64
C VAL A 65 -26.06 -28.35 2.17
N GLU A 66 -27.30 -28.01 1.83
CA GLU A 66 -27.69 -27.58 0.47
C GLU A 66 -26.90 -26.29 0.08
N TYR A 67 -26.78 -25.34 1.00
CA TYR A 67 -25.98 -24.13 0.76
C TYR A 67 -24.50 -24.44 0.48
N CYS A 68 -23.88 -25.30 1.26
CA CYS A 68 -22.49 -25.71 1.08
C CYS A 68 -22.28 -26.47 -0.25
N LEU A 69 -23.24 -27.33 -0.62
CA LEU A 69 -23.19 -28.01 -1.92
C LEU A 69 -23.31 -27.03 -3.08
N ALA A 70 -24.23 -26.06 -3.00
CA ALA A 70 -24.38 -25.02 -4.02
C ALA A 70 -23.12 -24.19 -4.17
N ASP A 71 -22.44 -23.81 -3.05
CA ASP A 71 -21.17 -23.11 -3.05
C ASP A 71 -20.04 -23.91 -3.70
N THR A 72 -20.01 -25.22 -3.46
CA THR A 72 -19.03 -26.12 -4.07
C THR A 72 -19.17 -26.18 -5.58
N VAL A 73 -20.42 -26.32 -6.07
CA VAL A 73 -20.73 -26.32 -7.51
C VAL A 73 -20.36 -24.97 -8.13
N ALA A 74 -20.80 -23.86 -7.52
CA ALA A 74 -20.51 -22.53 -8.00
C ALA A 74 -18.99 -22.27 -8.06
N ASN A 75 -18.22 -22.75 -7.06
CA ASN A 75 -16.77 -22.62 -7.05
C ASN A 75 -16.09 -23.40 -8.19
N GLY A 76 -16.64 -24.57 -8.58
CA GLY A 76 -16.19 -25.33 -9.74
C GLY A 76 -16.37 -24.57 -11.06
N ASP A 77 -17.52 -23.91 -11.27
CA ASP A 77 -17.78 -23.09 -12.44
C ASP A 77 -16.90 -21.84 -12.48
N VAL A 78 -16.73 -21.18 -11.33
CA VAL A 78 -15.81 -20.05 -11.16
C VAL A 78 -14.37 -20.47 -11.47
N PHE A 79 -13.91 -21.61 -11.00
CA PHE A 79 -12.60 -22.15 -11.34
C PHE A 79 -12.40 -22.30 -12.85
N ASN A 80 -13.39 -22.87 -13.54
CA ASN A 80 -13.34 -23.04 -14.99
C ASN A 80 -13.34 -21.70 -15.75
N MET A 81 -14.09 -20.71 -15.28
CA MET A 81 -14.06 -19.34 -15.81
C MET A 81 -12.68 -18.73 -15.64
N LEU A 82 -12.13 -18.76 -14.44
CA LEU A 82 -10.82 -18.16 -14.11
C LEU A 82 -9.67 -18.84 -14.86
N ARG A 83 -9.72 -20.15 -15.07
CA ARG A 83 -8.75 -20.85 -15.94
C ARG A 83 -8.74 -20.30 -17.37
N ARG A 84 -9.90 -19.92 -17.90
CA ARG A 84 -9.98 -19.31 -19.25
C ARG A 84 -9.43 -17.88 -19.25
N GLU A 85 -9.70 -17.11 -18.20
CA GLU A 85 -9.14 -15.75 -18.06
C GLU A 85 -7.61 -15.78 -17.92
N LEU A 86 -7.07 -16.74 -17.20
CA LEU A 86 -5.64 -16.90 -16.94
C LEU A 86 -4.89 -17.69 -18.02
N LYS A 87 -5.54 -18.06 -19.13
CA LYS A 87 -4.93 -18.88 -20.21
C LYS A 87 -3.62 -18.28 -20.78
N ASP A 88 -3.51 -16.95 -20.77
CA ASP A 88 -2.37 -16.21 -21.30
C ASP A 88 -1.39 -15.74 -20.19
N PHE A 89 -1.59 -16.20 -18.96
CA PHE A 89 -0.67 -16.01 -17.85
C PHE A 89 0.29 -17.18 -17.77
N SER A 90 1.50 -16.94 -17.27
CA SER A 90 2.42 -18.05 -17.01
C SER A 90 1.95 -18.89 -15.82
N THR A 91 2.25 -20.18 -15.83
CA THR A 91 2.03 -21.06 -14.67
C THR A 91 2.79 -20.52 -13.45
N GLU A 92 3.99 -19.99 -13.67
CA GLU A 92 4.82 -19.40 -12.63
C GLU A 92 4.10 -18.26 -11.88
N SER A 93 3.39 -17.37 -12.58
CA SER A 93 2.67 -16.26 -11.92
C SER A 93 1.53 -16.78 -11.04
N ILE A 94 0.88 -17.86 -11.43
CA ILE A 94 -0.18 -18.51 -10.67
C ILE A 94 0.40 -19.21 -9.43
N ASP A 95 1.46 -19.97 -9.62
CA ASP A 95 2.12 -20.72 -8.54
C ASP A 95 2.74 -19.78 -7.51
N LEU A 96 3.38 -18.69 -7.96
CA LEU A 96 3.94 -17.67 -7.08
C LEU A 96 2.87 -17.04 -6.18
N GLU A 97 1.73 -16.63 -6.75
CA GLU A 97 0.66 -16.01 -5.95
C GLU A 97 0.06 -16.99 -4.91
N HIS A 98 -0.06 -18.28 -5.25
CA HIS A 98 -0.49 -19.29 -4.29
C HIS A 98 0.55 -19.57 -3.20
N ALA A 99 1.84 -19.61 -3.55
CA ALA A 99 2.91 -19.73 -2.56
C ALA A 99 2.90 -18.54 -1.59
N VAL A 100 2.81 -17.32 -2.12
CA VAL A 100 2.73 -16.10 -1.32
C VAL A 100 1.45 -16.08 -0.46
N ALA A 101 0.32 -16.57 -0.97
CA ALA A 101 -0.92 -16.65 -0.20
C ALA A 101 -0.77 -17.56 1.03
N ARG A 102 0.00 -18.64 0.93
CA ARG A 102 0.33 -19.49 2.09
C ARG A 102 1.19 -18.75 3.12
N GLU A 103 2.25 -18.06 2.68
CA GLU A 103 3.12 -17.31 3.58
C GLU A 103 2.39 -16.15 4.27
N THR A 104 1.56 -15.42 3.53
CA THR A 104 0.75 -14.34 4.12
C THR A 104 -0.31 -14.87 5.09
N LYS A 105 -0.82 -16.07 4.89
CA LYS A 105 -1.73 -16.69 5.85
C LYS A 105 -1.03 -17.05 7.16
N VAL A 106 0.22 -17.53 7.09
CA VAL A 106 1.08 -17.73 8.27
C VAL A 106 1.35 -16.40 8.96
N GLN A 107 1.71 -15.35 8.21
CA GLN A 107 1.89 -14.01 8.75
C GLN A 107 0.63 -13.48 9.47
N GLU A 108 -0.55 -13.64 8.88
CA GLU A 108 -1.83 -13.26 9.50
C GLU A 108 -2.08 -14.02 10.81
N SER A 109 -1.76 -15.32 10.84
CA SER A 109 -1.90 -16.16 12.02
C SER A 109 -0.91 -15.78 13.12
N ASN A 110 0.33 -15.48 12.76
CA ASN A 110 1.36 -15.03 13.72
C ASN A 110 1.01 -13.69 14.36
N GLY A 111 0.46 -12.74 13.58
CA GLY A 111 0.26 -11.37 14.01
C GLY A 111 1.57 -10.61 14.30
N PHE A 112 1.47 -9.33 14.58
CA PHE A 112 2.61 -8.50 15.00
C PHE A 112 2.37 -8.00 16.42
N LYS A 113 3.32 -8.21 17.32
CA LYS A 113 3.21 -7.79 18.72
C LYS A 113 3.15 -6.28 18.82
N LEU A 114 2.19 -5.79 19.60
CA LEU A 114 2.02 -4.36 19.89
C LEU A 114 2.49 -4.07 21.33
N ASP A 115 3.32 -3.05 21.49
CA ASP A 115 3.50 -2.38 22.79
C ASP A 115 2.22 -1.61 23.11
N PHE A 116 1.26 -2.31 23.69
CA PHE A 116 -0.05 -1.75 24.01
C PHE A 116 0.01 -0.55 24.96
N PRO A 117 0.81 -0.55 26.04
CA PRO A 117 0.99 0.62 26.90
C PRO A 117 1.49 1.84 26.14
N LEU A 118 2.51 1.68 25.28
CA LEU A 118 3.04 2.77 24.46
C LEU A 118 1.98 3.30 23.48
N ALA A 119 1.26 2.42 22.79
CA ALA A 119 0.18 2.81 21.89
C ALA A 119 -0.93 3.58 22.61
N CYS A 120 -1.34 3.15 23.82
CA CYS A 120 -2.30 3.87 24.65
C CYS A 120 -1.79 5.24 25.11
N SER A 121 -0.49 5.35 25.42
CA SER A 121 0.13 6.64 25.79
C SER A 121 0.06 7.62 24.62
N ILE A 122 0.45 7.20 23.41
CA ILE A 122 0.37 8.01 22.19
C ILE A 122 -1.08 8.42 21.91
N HIS A 123 -2.02 7.48 22.03
CA HIS A 123 -3.44 7.76 21.84
C HIS A 123 -3.93 8.87 22.81
N THR A 124 -3.55 8.79 24.07
CA THR A 124 -3.92 9.77 25.11
C THR A 124 -3.32 11.14 24.82
N GLN A 125 -2.03 11.19 24.47
CA GLN A 125 -1.34 12.44 24.12
C GLN A 125 -1.97 13.11 22.89
N HIS A 126 -2.25 12.34 21.83
CA HIS A 126 -2.90 12.87 20.64
C HIS A 126 -4.31 13.39 20.91
N THR A 127 -5.08 12.66 21.72
CA THR A 127 -6.43 13.08 22.12
C THR A 127 -6.41 14.38 22.92
N ALA A 128 -5.47 14.53 23.86
CA ALA A 128 -5.29 15.75 24.63
C ALA A 128 -4.92 16.92 23.72
N ARG A 129 -3.91 16.73 22.86
CA ARG A 129 -3.44 17.79 21.96
C ARG A 129 -4.51 18.24 20.96
N MET A 130 -5.30 17.31 20.42
CA MET A 130 -6.43 17.67 19.55
C MET A 130 -7.44 18.55 20.27
N LYS A 131 -7.78 18.26 21.54
CA LYS A 131 -8.70 19.09 22.33
C LYS A 131 -8.14 20.49 22.59
N GLU A 132 -6.84 20.59 22.89
CA GLU A 132 -6.16 21.89 23.02
C GLU A 132 -6.28 22.71 21.75
N ILE A 133 -5.95 22.13 20.59
CA ILE A 133 -6.04 22.79 19.29
C ILE A 133 -7.49 23.21 18.98
N GLU A 134 -8.46 22.34 19.30
CA GLU A 134 -9.88 22.69 19.13
C GLU A 134 -10.26 23.90 19.97
N GLN A 135 -9.81 24.00 21.23
CA GLN A 135 -10.05 25.14 22.09
C GLN A 135 -9.40 26.42 21.54
N GLU A 136 -8.10 26.35 21.22
CA GLU A 136 -7.38 27.47 20.61
C GLU A 136 -8.09 28.00 19.34
N LEU A 137 -8.55 27.07 18.49
CA LEU A 137 -9.27 27.43 17.25
C LEU A 137 -10.69 27.99 17.51
N GLN A 138 -11.39 27.57 18.59
CA GLN A 138 -12.67 28.15 18.97
C GLN A 138 -12.55 29.61 19.47
N GLU A 139 -11.43 29.95 20.14
CA GLU A 139 -11.17 31.32 20.57
C GLU A 139 -11.00 32.28 19.37
N VAL A 140 -10.33 31.79 18.30
CA VAL A 140 -10.09 32.60 17.11
C VAL A 140 -11.28 32.60 16.14
N PHE A 141 -11.98 31.48 16.05
CA PHE A 141 -13.14 31.29 15.17
C PHE A 141 -14.42 31.07 15.98
N PRO A 142 -15.02 32.12 16.53
CA PRO A 142 -16.25 32.02 17.30
C PRO A 142 -17.37 31.40 16.47
N PRO A 143 -18.38 30.79 17.14
CA PRO A 143 -19.54 30.22 16.46
C PRO A 143 -20.26 31.25 15.59
N ILE A 144 -20.68 30.82 14.41
CA ILE A 144 -21.54 31.61 13.53
C ILE A 144 -22.98 31.38 13.96
N VAL A 145 -23.70 32.46 14.28
CA VAL A 145 -25.12 32.44 14.64
C VAL A 145 -25.94 32.99 13.48
N GLU A 146 -26.78 32.15 12.89
CA GLU A 146 -27.69 32.51 11.83
C GLU A 146 -29.12 32.59 12.41
N GLU A 147 -29.71 33.82 12.42
CA GLU A 147 -31.12 33.99 12.74
C GLU A 147 -31.99 33.29 11.71
N ARG A 148 -32.96 32.54 12.15
CA ARG A 148 -33.87 31.81 11.28
C ARG A 148 -35.31 32.26 11.48
N TRP A 149 -36.02 32.47 10.37
CA TRP A 149 -37.42 32.85 10.36
C TRP A 149 -38.23 31.85 9.53
N SER A 150 -39.42 31.55 9.98
CA SER A 150 -40.33 30.65 9.26
C SER A 150 -40.90 31.38 8.02
N GLU A 151 -40.60 30.89 6.83
CA GLU A 151 -41.16 31.40 5.59
C GLU A 151 -42.71 31.34 5.54
N LYS A 152 -43.31 30.34 6.28
CA LYS A 152 -44.77 30.16 6.28
C LYS A 152 -45.50 31.06 7.29
N THR A 153 -44.88 31.38 8.42
CA THR A 153 -45.56 32.02 9.54
C THR A 153 -44.94 33.36 9.95
N GLY A 154 -43.81 33.74 9.40
CA GLY A 154 -43.02 34.93 9.79
C GLY A 154 -42.49 34.90 11.21
N LYS A 155 -42.63 33.80 11.94
CA LYS A 155 -42.13 33.67 13.31
C LYS A 155 -40.66 33.36 13.34
N GLN A 156 -39.95 33.93 14.33
CA GLN A 156 -38.56 33.60 14.58
C GLN A 156 -38.47 32.14 15.02
N LEU A 157 -37.57 31.40 14.40
CA LEU A 157 -37.20 30.04 14.75
C LEU A 157 -35.96 30.08 15.68
N LYS A 158 -35.58 28.94 16.25
CA LYS A 158 -34.31 28.82 16.97
C LYS A 158 -33.16 29.10 16.05
N ASP A 159 -32.24 29.96 16.45
CA ASP A 159 -31.05 30.31 15.71
C ASP A 159 -30.23 29.08 15.39
N LYS A 160 -29.62 29.06 14.22
CA LYS A 160 -28.69 28.02 13.85
C LYS A 160 -27.29 28.45 14.30
N VAL A 161 -26.73 27.73 15.26
CA VAL A 161 -25.37 27.95 15.76
C VAL A 161 -24.44 26.93 15.10
N THR A 162 -23.48 27.43 14.32
CA THR A 162 -22.45 26.59 13.68
C THR A 162 -21.13 26.81 14.39
N ILE A 163 -20.69 25.81 15.14
CA ILE A 163 -19.37 25.78 15.80
C ILE A 163 -18.31 25.43 14.78
N PHE A 164 -17.15 26.08 14.82
CA PHE A 164 -16.06 25.77 13.92
C PHE A 164 -15.55 24.34 14.14
N ASN A 165 -15.46 23.56 13.07
CA ASN A 165 -14.94 22.20 13.09
C ASN A 165 -13.65 22.14 12.25
N PRO A 166 -12.47 22.00 12.87
CA PRO A 166 -11.19 21.93 12.15
C PRO A 166 -11.06 20.67 11.24
N GLY A 167 -11.89 19.65 11.45
CA GLY A 167 -12.02 18.49 10.57
C GLY A 167 -12.82 18.77 9.28
N SER A 168 -13.63 19.84 9.26
CA SER A 168 -14.46 20.21 8.12
C SER A 168 -13.67 21.01 7.08
N ARG A 169 -13.28 20.37 5.98
CA ARG A 169 -12.52 21.03 4.89
C ARG A 169 -13.20 22.29 4.36
N VAL A 170 -14.52 22.33 4.35
CA VAL A 170 -15.32 23.48 3.90
C VAL A 170 -15.16 24.63 4.86
N GLN A 171 -15.43 24.41 6.15
CA GLN A 171 -15.29 25.46 7.18
C GLN A 171 -13.86 25.97 7.28
N VAL A 172 -12.86 25.07 7.20
CA VAL A 172 -11.44 25.45 7.20
C VAL A 172 -11.13 26.37 6.02
N ALA A 173 -11.59 26.03 4.80
CA ALA A 173 -11.37 26.87 3.64
C ALA A 173 -11.99 28.26 3.81
N GLU A 174 -13.24 28.33 4.27
CA GLU A 174 -13.98 29.57 4.49
C GLU A 174 -13.30 30.45 5.53
N ARG A 175 -13.08 29.90 6.74
CA ARG A 175 -12.53 30.67 7.86
C ARG A 175 -11.08 31.10 7.67
N LEU A 176 -10.24 30.27 7.04
CA LEU A 176 -8.87 30.68 6.71
C LEU A 176 -8.82 31.68 5.56
N SER A 177 -9.77 31.64 4.61
CA SER A 177 -9.87 32.67 3.56
C SER A 177 -10.14 34.06 4.17
N GLU A 178 -10.93 34.15 5.22
CA GLU A 178 -11.15 35.41 5.99
C GLU A 178 -9.85 35.95 6.58
N LYS A 179 -8.86 35.07 6.84
CA LYS A 179 -7.52 35.41 7.33
C LYS A 179 -6.49 35.59 6.21
N GLY A 180 -6.91 35.52 4.95
CA GLY A 180 -6.03 35.74 3.79
C GLY A 180 -5.41 34.47 3.19
N ALA A 181 -5.91 33.28 3.54
CA ALA A 181 -5.45 32.03 2.91
C ALA A 181 -5.81 31.97 1.42
N VAL A 182 -4.89 31.49 0.60
CA VAL A 182 -5.05 31.36 -0.84
C VAL A 182 -5.11 29.88 -1.25
N TRP A 183 -6.20 29.50 -1.89
CA TRP A 183 -6.46 28.16 -2.38
C TRP A 183 -6.31 28.09 -3.89
N LYS A 184 -5.16 27.59 -4.37
CA LYS A 184 -4.86 27.49 -5.81
C LYS A 184 -5.43 26.23 -6.46
N GLU A 185 -5.79 25.23 -5.64
CA GLU A 185 -6.25 23.92 -6.11
C GLU A 185 -7.70 23.68 -5.69
N LEU A 186 -8.50 23.15 -6.62
CA LEU A 186 -9.89 22.77 -6.38
C LEU A 186 -10.02 21.23 -6.38
N THR A 187 -11.00 20.72 -5.64
CA THR A 187 -11.34 19.29 -5.68
C THR A 187 -12.04 18.95 -7.01
N PRO A 188 -11.60 17.92 -7.74
CA PRO A 188 -12.16 17.60 -9.06
C PRO A 188 -13.67 17.35 -9.07
N THR A 189 -14.19 16.76 -7.99
CA THR A 189 -15.58 16.31 -7.89
C THR A 189 -16.55 17.43 -7.49
N SER A 190 -16.13 18.33 -6.59
CA SER A 190 -17.03 19.34 -6.04
C SER A 190 -16.68 20.79 -6.41
N GLY A 191 -15.53 21.01 -7.07
CA GLY A 191 -15.05 22.36 -7.41
C GLY A 191 -14.71 23.25 -6.20
N ARG A 192 -14.68 22.69 -4.98
CA ARG A 192 -14.37 23.43 -3.74
C ARG A 192 -12.86 23.51 -3.53
N ALA A 193 -12.42 24.46 -2.70
CA ALA A 193 -11.03 24.56 -2.30
C ALA A 193 -10.51 23.22 -1.74
N LYS A 194 -9.38 22.78 -2.26
CA LYS A 194 -8.71 21.56 -1.77
C LYS A 194 -7.95 21.93 -0.51
N VAL A 195 -8.36 21.36 0.62
CA VAL A 195 -7.72 21.55 1.93
C VAL A 195 -7.03 20.26 2.32
N ASP A 196 -5.72 20.24 2.20
CA ASP A 196 -4.84 19.12 2.60
C ASP A 196 -3.51 19.65 3.15
N GLU A 197 -2.63 18.72 3.55
CA GLU A 197 -1.31 19.05 4.12
C GLU A 197 -0.51 19.97 3.17
N THR A 198 -0.56 19.74 1.86
CA THR A 198 0.17 20.53 0.87
C THR A 198 -0.35 21.95 0.75
N THR A 199 -1.67 22.10 0.66
CA THR A 199 -2.31 23.42 0.48
C THR A 199 -2.28 24.24 1.75
N LEU A 200 -2.40 23.62 2.93
CA LEU A 200 -2.19 24.27 4.21
C LEU A 200 -0.72 24.67 4.41
N GLY A 201 0.22 23.81 3.99
CA GLY A 201 1.65 24.09 4.03
C GLY A 201 2.07 25.38 3.30
N ARG A 202 1.33 25.77 2.26
CA ARG A 202 1.55 27.05 1.54
C ARG A 202 0.98 28.28 2.27
N ASN A 203 0.18 28.07 3.30
CA ASN A 203 -0.49 29.11 4.07
C ASN A 203 0.05 29.22 5.52
N LEU A 204 1.24 28.69 5.79
CA LEU A 204 1.85 28.67 7.15
C LEU A 204 2.21 30.06 7.69
N HIS A 205 2.12 31.11 6.88
CA HIS A 205 2.21 32.49 7.35
C HIS A 205 0.99 32.89 8.20
N ILE A 206 -0.10 32.11 8.14
CA ILE A 206 -1.30 32.27 8.98
C ILE A 206 -1.16 31.31 10.16
N PRO A 207 -1.10 31.79 11.44
CA PRO A 207 -0.96 30.93 12.61
C PRO A 207 -2.01 29.84 12.73
N GLU A 208 -3.28 30.18 12.43
CA GLU A 208 -4.40 29.25 12.50
C GLU A 208 -4.29 28.13 11.44
N ALA A 209 -3.65 28.39 10.31
CA ALA A 209 -3.39 27.36 9.31
C ALA A 209 -2.38 26.33 9.81
N LYS A 210 -1.41 26.73 10.68
CA LYS A 210 -0.51 25.78 11.35
C LYS A 210 -1.25 24.88 12.31
N LEU A 211 -2.16 25.45 13.13
CA LEU A 211 -2.97 24.69 14.08
C LEU A 211 -3.89 23.69 13.36
N VAL A 212 -4.54 24.13 12.28
CA VAL A 212 -5.37 23.23 11.47
C VAL A 212 -4.53 22.14 10.81
N LEU A 213 -3.35 22.43 10.29
CA LEU A 213 -2.44 21.42 9.73
C LEU A 213 -2.04 20.39 10.78
N GLU A 214 -1.62 20.85 11.97
CA GLU A 214 -1.28 19.99 13.11
C GLU A 214 -2.48 19.11 13.51
N TYR A 215 -3.67 19.70 13.65
CA TYR A 215 -4.91 18.98 13.95
C TYR A 215 -5.17 17.84 12.93
N LEU A 216 -5.04 18.10 11.64
CA LEU A 216 -5.31 17.12 10.61
C LEU A 216 -4.29 15.98 10.60
N ILE A 217 -3.01 16.29 10.85
CA ILE A 217 -1.97 15.28 11.00
C ILE A 217 -2.24 14.41 12.22
N ILE A 218 -2.49 15.01 13.38
CA ILE A 218 -2.76 14.29 14.62
C ILE A 218 -4.06 13.46 14.49
N SER A 219 -5.13 14.01 13.91
CA SER A 219 -6.39 13.30 13.68
C SER A 219 -6.20 12.03 12.85
N LYS A 220 -5.40 12.10 11.79
CA LYS A 220 -5.04 10.94 10.97
C LYS A 220 -4.24 9.90 11.77
N ARG A 221 -3.27 10.35 12.57
CA ARG A 221 -2.45 9.49 13.43
C ARG A 221 -3.26 8.85 14.54
N LEU A 222 -4.12 9.63 15.20
CA LEU A 222 -5.02 9.14 16.22
C LEU A 222 -5.95 8.04 15.69
N GLY A 223 -6.54 8.24 14.50
CA GLY A 223 -7.36 7.21 13.86
C GLY A 223 -6.61 5.91 13.60
N MET A 224 -5.35 6.00 13.22
CA MET A 224 -4.48 4.84 13.02
C MET A 224 -4.17 4.12 14.33
N VAL A 225 -3.74 4.86 15.37
CA VAL A 225 -3.43 4.28 16.70
C VAL A 225 -4.69 3.69 17.34
N THR A 226 -5.84 4.35 17.20
CA THR A 226 -7.14 3.83 17.66
C THR A 226 -7.45 2.48 16.99
N ALA A 227 -7.19 2.36 15.69
CA ALA A 227 -7.39 1.09 14.98
C ALA A 227 -6.48 -0.02 15.52
N TRP A 228 -5.23 0.29 15.90
CA TRP A 228 -4.32 -0.69 16.51
C TRP A 228 -4.82 -1.13 17.88
N VAL A 229 -5.10 -0.19 18.78
CA VAL A 229 -5.59 -0.46 20.14
C VAL A 229 -6.85 -1.32 20.13
N ASN A 230 -7.77 -1.06 19.16
CA ASN A 230 -9.01 -1.84 19.02
C ASN A 230 -8.83 -3.19 18.31
N SER A 231 -7.67 -3.46 17.74
CA SER A 231 -7.40 -4.69 16.93
C SER A 231 -6.45 -5.67 17.63
N VAL A 232 -5.93 -5.31 18.80
CA VAL A 232 -5.09 -6.20 19.60
C VAL A 232 -5.91 -7.39 20.06
N ALA A 233 -5.42 -8.60 19.80
CA ALA A 233 -6.00 -9.84 20.29
C ALA A 233 -5.51 -10.18 21.71
N GLU A 234 -6.03 -11.25 22.30
CA GLU A 234 -5.69 -11.70 23.66
C GLU A 234 -4.22 -12.05 23.84
N ASP A 235 -3.54 -12.44 22.74
CA ASP A 235 -2.11 -12.75 22.72
C ASP A 235 -1.23 -11.48 22.64
N GLY A 236 -1.82 -10.28 22.67
CA GLY A 236 -1.11 -9.00 22.57
C GLY A 236 -0.62 -8.66 21.15
N ARG A 237 -1.12 -9.34 20.14
CA ARG A 237 -0.70 -9.18 18.74
C ARG A 237 -1.83 -8.61 17.88
N ILE A 238 -1.46 -8.01 16.77
CA ILE A 238 -2.37 -7.51 15.75
C ILE A 238 -2.33 -8.44 14.55
N HIS A 239 -3.44 -9.10 14.26
CA HIS A 239 -3.62 -10.04 13.14
C HIS A 239 -4.22 -9.32 11.93
N GLY A 240 -3.43 -8.42 11.33
CA GLY A 240 -3.83 -7.69 10.14
C GLY A 240 -4.00 -8.60 8.92
N ARG A 241 -4.97 -8.29 8.07
CA ARG A 241 -5.22 -9.07 6.84
C ARG A 241 -4.39 -8.57 5.69
N VAL A 242 -3.87 -9.51 4.87
CA VAL A 242 -3.08 -9.25 3.68
C VAL A 242 -3.80 -9.79 2.45
N ASN A 243 -4.00 -8.92 1.46
CA ASN A 243 -4.42 -9.33 0.15
C ASN A 243 -3.19 -9.36 -0.77
N THR A 244 -2.80 -10.53 -1.22
CA THR A 244 -1.57 -10.73 -1.99
C THR A 244 -1.53 -9.95 -3.31
N CYS A 245 -2.68 -9.72 -3.94
CA CYS A 245 -2.83 -9.05 -5.23
C CYS A 245 -3.91 -7.96 -5.15
N GLY A 246 -3.82 -7.07 -4.15
CA GLY A 246 -4.84 -6.06 -3.87
C GLY A 246 -4.73 -4.79 -4.71
N ALA A 247 -3.58 -4.49 -5.26
CA ALA A 247 -3.36 -3.36 -6.15
C ALA A 247 -3.27 -3.81 -7.62
N VAL A 248 -3.59 -2.92 -8.56
CA VAL A 248 -3.46 -3.18 -10.01
C VAL A 248 -2.02 -3.50 -10.44
N THR A 249 -1.04 -3.06 -9.66
CA THR A 249 0.37 -3.38 -9.81
C THR A 249 0.74 -4.77 -9.28
N GLY A 250 -0.21 -5.53 -8.73
CA GLY A 250 0.07 -6.79 -8.06
C GLY A 250 0.73 -6.63 -6.69
N ARG A 251 0.93 -5.41 -6.19
CA ARG A 251 1.38 -5.19 -4.80
C ARG A 251 0.36 -5.70 -3.81
N MET A 252 0.83 -6.14 -2.66
CA MET A 252 -0.03 -6.50 -1.54
C MET A 252 -0.75 -5.27 -0.99
N THR A 253 -1.95 -5.48 -0.45
CA THR A 253 -2.67 -4.47 0.32
C THR A 253 -3.04 -5.02 1.68
N HIS A 254 -3.06 -4.15 2.68
CA HIS A 254 -3.28 -4.49 4.08
C HIS A 254 -4.58 -3.89 4.58
N SER A 255 -5.23 -4.57 5.52
CA SER A 255 -6.48 -4.13 6.14
C SER A 255 -6.68 -4.78 7.51
N LYS A 256 -7.51 -4.17 8.34
CA LYS A 256 -7.97 -4.67 9.64
C LYS A 256 -6.87 -4.99 10.66
N PRO A 257 -5.97 -4.05 11.00
CA PRO A 257 -5.76 -2.71 10.42
C PRO A 257 -4.80 -2.71 9.23
N ASN A 258 -4.64 -1.56 8.56
CA ASN A 258 -3.69 -1.41 7.47
C ASN A 258 -2.28 -1.11 8.00
N LEU A 259 -1.47 -2.14 8.20
CA LEU A 259 -0.09 -2.02 8.68
C LEU A 259 0.86 -1.37 7.66
N ALA A 260 0.52 -1.38 6.36
CA ALA A 260 1.33 -0.75 5.33
C ALA A 260 1.28 0.80 5.35
N GLN A 261 0.41 1.39 6.17
CA GLN A 261 0.31 2.85 6.33
C GLN A 261 1.03 3.38 7.57
N ILE A 262 1.73 2.53 8.31
CA ILE A 262 2.51 2.94 9.47
C ILE A 262 3.63 3.87 8.98
N PRO A 263 3.70 5.12 9.47
CA PRO A 263 4.72 6.06 9.02
C PRO A 263 6.12 5.59 9.42
N SER A 264 7.12 6.11 8.72
CA SER A 264 8.53 5.89 9.06
C SER A 264 8.98 6.60 10.35
N ASP A 265 8.12 7.43 10.94
CA ASP A 265 8.39 8.10 12.20
C ASP A 265 8.58 7.06 13.33
N PRO A 266 9.73 7.08 14.03
CA PRO A 266 10.06 6.15 15.11
C PRO A 266 8.95 6.02 16.16
N THR A 267 8.30 7.12 16.53
CA THR A 267 7.22 7.16 17.53
C THR A 267 6.13 6.09 17.31
N TYR A 268 5.79 5.83 16.03
CA TYR A 268 4.75 4.86 15.69
C TYR A 268 5.30 3.46 15.45
N ARG A 269 6.51 3.36 14.88
CA ARG A 269 7.14 2.06 14.61
C ARG A 269 7.64 1.38 15.88
N GLU A 270 8.00 2.13 16.91
CA GLU A 270 8.35 1.61 18.23
C GLU A 270 7.21 0.81 18.88
N CYS A 271 5.95 1.13 18.55
CA CYS A 271 4.82 0.34 19.02
C CYS A 271 4.80 -1.11 18.54
N PHE A 272 5.52 -1.43 17.44
CA PHE A 272 5.57 -2.78 16.88
C PHE A 272 6.86 -3.46 17.32
N THR A 273 6.72 -4.41 18.23
CA THR A 273 7.82 -5.04 18.98
C THR A 273 7.80 -6.57 18.85
N VAL A 274 8.52 -7.26 19.67
CA VAL A 274 8.68 -8.72 19.71
C VAL A 274 8.43 -9.28 21.10
N GLU A 275 8.30 -10.60 21.23
CA GLU A 275 8.25 -11.27 22.54
C GLU A 275 9.56 -11.09 23.31
N ASP A 276 9.45 -11.11 24.64
CA ASP A 276 10.61 -10.98 25.52
C ASP A 276 11.68 -12.04 25.20
N GLY A 277 12.90 -11.56 25.00
CA GLY A 277 14.04 -12.42 24.64
C GLY A 277 14.21 -12.62 23.11
N ASN A 278 13.26 -12.19 22.29
CA ASN A 278 13.39 -12.20 20.83
C ASN A 278 13.95 -10.88 20.28
N GLN A 279 14.31 -10.90 19.00
CA GLN A 279 14.69 -9.75 18.22
C GLN A 279 13.87 -9.69 16.94
N LEU A 280 13.69 -8.48 16.42
CA LEU A 280 13.12 -8.25 15.11
C LEU A 280 14.25 -8.15 14.09
N VAL A 281 14.08 -8.81 12.95
CA VAL A 281 14.95 -8.73 11.78
C VAL A 281 14.15 -8.09 10.66
N GLY A 282 14.52 -6.88 10.26
CA GLY A 282 13.94 -6.18 9.11
C GLY A 282 14.88 -6.28 7.92
N CYS A 283 14.37 -6.65 6.75
CA CYS A 283 15.14 -6.68 5.52
C CYS A 283 14.41 -5.87 4.45
N ASP A 284 15.10 -4.91 3.84
CA ASP A 284 14.60 -3.99 2.81
C ASP A 284 15.39 -4.15 1.50
N ALA A 285 14.71 -4.04 0.35
CA ALA A 285 15.36 -4.14 -0.96
C ALA A 285 15.96 -2.80 -1.37
N SER A 286 17.27 -2.78 -1.58
CA SER A 286 18.04 -1.56 -1.88
C SER A 286 17.68 -0.97 -3.24
N GLY A 287 17.04 0.21 -3.25
CA GLY A 287 16.77 1.00 -4.47
C GLY A 287 15.93 0.28 -5.51
N LEU A 288 14.94 -0.50 -5.09
CA LEU A 288 14.19 -1.44 -5.92
C LEU A 288 13.62 -0.80 -7.19
N GLU A 289 12.93 0.34 -7.10
CA GLU A 289 12.31 0.99 -8.27
C GLU A 289 13.33 1.42 -9.33
N LEU A 290 14.49 1.95 -8.93
CA LEU A 290 15.54 2.35 -9.87
C LEU A 290 16.20 1.14 -10.54
N ARG A 291 16.36 0.03 -9.80
CA ARG A 291 16.88 -1.22 -10.38
C ARG A 291 15.89 -1.84 -11.36
N MET A 292 14.56 -1.75 -11.09
CA MET A 292 13.54 -2.13 -12.06
C MET A 292 13.60 -1.25 -13.32
N LEU A 293 13.76 0.07 -13.16
CA LEU A 293 13.92 0.97 -14.29
C LEU A 293 15.13 0.60 -15.14
N ALA A 294 16.30 0.40 -14.54
CA ALA A 294 17.52 -0.01 -15.25
C ALA A 294 17.33 -1.33 -16.02
N HIS A 295 16.66 -2.31 -15.41
CA HIS A 295 16.34 -3.58 -16.09
C HIS A 295 15.57 -3.36 -17.38
N TYR A 296 14.50 -2.55 -17.35
CA TYR A 296 13.66 -2.31 -18.53
C TYR A 296 14.28 -1.35 -19.54
N MET A 297 15.10 -0.40 -19.11
CA MET A 297 15.84 0.48 -20.01
C MET A 297 16.94 -0.26 -20.79
N LYS A 298 17.49 -1.32 -20.21
CA LYS A 298 18.61 -2.09 -20.81
C LYS A 298 19.85 -1.22 -21.06
N ASP A 299 20.14 -0.30 -20.16
CA ASP A 299 21.24 0.64 -20.20
C ASP A 299 22.28 0.22 -19.15
N ASP A 300 23.43 -0.23 -19.63
CA ASP A 300 24.49 -0.76 -18.76
C ASP A 300 25.21 0.38 -18.02
N ASP A 301 25.36 1.56 -18.63
CA ASP A 301 25.98 2.73 -17.99
C ASP A 301 25.08 3.24 -16.83
N TYR A 302 23.77 3.31 -17.05
CA TYR A 302 22.82 3.68 -16.00
C TYR A 302 22.78 2.63 -14.89
N THR A 303 22.92 1.36 -15.26
CA THR A 303 23.02 0.26 -14.28
C THR A 303 24.27 0.39 -13.42
N ASP A 304 25.43 0.69 -14.02
CA ASP A 304 26.69 0.88 -13.29
C ASP A 304 26.60 2.07 -12.32
N LEU A 305 25.96 3.16 -12.74
CA LEU A 305 25.71 4.32 -11.86
C LEU A 305 24.84 3.98 -10.63
N ILE A 306 23.86 3.07 -10.79
CA ILE A 306 23.05 2.62 -9.64
C ILE A 306 23.89 1.76 -8.68
N LEU A 307 24.78 0.94 -9.21
CA LEU A 307 25.55 -0.02 -8.42
C LEU A 307 26.79 0.59 -7.77
N ASN A 308 27.51 1.45 -8.49
CA ASN A 308 28.84 1.90 -8.13
C ASN A 308 28.98 3.42 -8.06
N GLY A 309 27.95 4.19 -8.47
CA GLY A 309 27.99 5.64 -8.54
C GLY A 309 26.93 6.33 -7.69
N ASP A 310 26.72 7.63 -7.96
CA ASP A 310 25.62 8.41 -7.39
C ASP A 310 24.57 8.72 -8.46
N ILE A 311 23.60 7.85 -8.59
CA ILE A 311 22.51 7.96 -9.57
C ILE A 311 21.69 9.24 -9.38
N HIS A 312 21.56 9.75 -8.15
CA HIS A 312 20.80 10.98 -7.92
C HIS A 312 21.55 12.23 -8.38
N THR A 313 22.85 12.29 -8.21
CA THR A 313 23.69 13.35 -8.79
C THR A 313 23.71 13.25 -10.32
N HIS A 314 23.75 12.05 -10.89
CA HIS A 314 23.62 11.88 -12.35
C HIS A 314 22.28 12.41 -12.85
N ASN A 315 21.16 12.03 -12.23
CA ASN A 315 19.83 12.50 -12.59
C ASN A 315 19.66 14.01 -12.38
N GLN A 316 20.33 14.60 -11.38
CA GLN A 316 20.40 16.06 -11.15
C GLN A 316 20.97 16.76 -12.39
N ASN A 317 22.11 16.29 -12.88
CA ASN A 317 22.79 16.86 -14.04
C ASN A 317 21.93 16.69 -15.32
N LEU A 318 21.36 15.52 -15.54
CA LEU A 318 20.49 15.25 -16.69
C LEU A 318 19.28 16.18 -16.73
N ALA A 319 18.58 16.34 -15.62
CA ALA A 319 17.40 17.21 -15.55
C ALA A 319 17.77 18.69 -15.41
N GLY A 320 19.00 19.01 -14.98
CA GLY A 320 19.47 20.35 -14.68
C GLY A 320 18.81 20.94 -13.43
N LEU A 321 18.69 20.11 -12.39
CA LEU A 321 18.11 20.49 -11.11
C LEU A 321 19.15 21.15 -10.20
N PRO A 322 18.72 22.04 -9.26
CA PRO A 322 19.65 22.81 -8.44
C PRO A 322 20.39 21.97 -7.41
N ASN A 323 19.78 20.90 -6.91
CA ASN A 323 20.37 20.05 -5.88
C ASN A 323 19.97 18.56 -6.04
N ARG A 324 20.65 17.70 -5.29
CA ARG A 324 20.49 16.24 -5.32
C ARG A 324 19.14 15.78 -4.76
N ASP A 325 18.60 16.47 -3.76
CA ASP A 325 17.32 16.09 -3.14
C ASP A 325 16.14 16.39 -4.07
N ASP A 326 16.20 17.49 -4.81
CA ASP A 326 15.24 17.79 -5.88
C ASP A 326 15.32 16.72 -6.98
N ALA A 327 16.53 16.24 -7.32
CA ALA A 327 16.68 15.16 -8.29
C ALA A 327 16.09 13.84 -7.80
N LYS A 328 16.26 13.51 -6.52
CA LYS A 328 15.63 12.36 -5.90
C LYS A 328 14.10 12.50 -5.97
N THR A 329 13.56 13.65 -5.58
CA THR A 329 12.12 13.93 -5.68
C THR A 329 11.61 13.87 -7.11
N PHE A 330 12.38 14.43 -8.05
CA PHE A 330 12.04 14.44 -9.48
C PHE A 330 11.96 13.03 -10.08
N ILE A 331 12.99 12.20 -9.85
CA ILE A 331 13.00 10.85 -10.46
C ILE A 331 11.83 10.01 -9.93
N TYR A 332 11.57 10.02 -8.64
CA TYR A 332 10.41 9.31 -8.09
C TYR A 332 9.08 9.88 -8.58
N ALA A 333 8.93 11.20 -8.66
CA ALA A 333 7.73 11.82 -9.24
C ALA A 333 7.53 11.37 -10.70
N LEU A 334 8.62 11.30 -11.48
CA LEU A 334 8.59 10.83 -12.86
C LEU A 334 8.18 9.36 -12.96
N LEU A 335 8.76 8.49 -12.14
CA LEU A 335 8.46 7.06 -12.08
C LEU A 335 7.02 6.79 -11.67
N TYR A 336 6.48 7.59 -10.75
CA TYR A 336 5.09 7.49 -10.31
C TYR A 336 4.08 8.19 -11.23
N GLY A 337 4.53 8.64 -12.41
CA GLY A 337 3.65 9.20 -13.44
C GLY A 337 3.11 10.59 -13.10
N ALA A 338 3.83 11.38 -12.29
CA ALA A 338 3.44 12.75 -11.99
C ALA A 338 3.31 13.58 -13.27
N GLY A 339 2.23 14.35 -13.38
CA GLY A 339 2.04 15.29 -14.50
C GLY A 339 3.01 16.48 -14.42
N ASP A 340 3.17 17.19 -15.54
CA ASP A 340 4.11 18.29 -15.66
C ASP A 340 3.91 19.38 -14.60
N ALA A 341 2.66 19.67 -14.22
CA ALA A 341 2.36 20.65 -13.17
C ALA A 341 2.99 20.25 -11.83
N LYS A 342 2.87 18.97 -11.43
CA LYS A 342 3.44 18.46 -10.18
C LYS A 342 4.97 18.38 -10.25
N ILE A 343 5.54 18.00 -11.38
CA ILE A 343 7.00 18.02 -11.58
C ILE A 343 7.54 19.46 -11.49
N GLY A 344 6.83 20.42 -12.07
CA GLY A 344 7.24 21.82 -12.02
C GLY A 344 7.30 22.40 -10.60
N THR A 345 6.47 21.90 -9.66
CA THR A 345 6.51 22.38 -8.27
C THR A 345 7.82 22.04 -7.53
N ILE A 346 8.61 21.13 -8.03
CA ILE A 346 9.94 20.77 -7.45
C ILE A 346 10.91 21.97 -7.49
N ILE A 347 10.74 22.83 -8.50
CA ILE A 347 11.54 24.06 -8.68
C ILE A 347 10.67 25.32 -8.56
N ASP A 348 9.63 25.28 -7.74
CA ASP A 348 8.67 26.39 -7.55
C ASP A 348 8.05 26.91 -8.85
N GLY A 349 8.04 26.07 -9.92
CA GLY A 349 7.51 26.37 -11.24
C GLY A 349 6.17 25.70 -11.52
N GLY A 350 5.56 26.06 -12.64
CA GLY A 350 4.31 25.47 -13.13
C GLY A 350 4.52 24.37 -14.17
N ALA A 351 3.44 23.99 -14.87
CA ALA A 351 3.46 22.92 -15.87
C ALA A 351 4.49 23.14 -17.00
N LYS A 352 4.79 24.38 -17.38
CA LYS A 352 5.82 24.71 -18.38
C LYS A 352 7.22 24.29 -17.89
N ALA A 353 7.54 24.62 -16.63
CA ALA A 353 8.81 24.23 -16.00
C ALA A 353 8.95 22.70 -15.89
N GLY A 354 7.89 22.02 -15.44
CA GLY A 354 7.90 20.56 -15.36
C GLY A 354 8.06 19.88 -16.72
N ARG A 355 7.45 20.41 -17.77
CA ARG A 355 7.64 19.91 -19.14
C ARG A 355 9.09 20.09 -19.60
N MET A 356 9.72 21.20 -19.28
CA MET A 356 11.13 21.44 -19.61
C MET A 356 12.05 20.46 -18.88
N LEU A 357 11.83 20.23 -17.58
CA LEU A 357 12.61 19.25 -16.80
C LEU A 357 12.49 17.84 -17.40
N ARG A 358 11.24 17.40 -17.65
CA ARG A 358 10.97 16.09 -18.29
C ARG A 358 11.65 15.98 -19.65
N HIS A 359 11.53 16.98 -20.50
CA HIS A 359 12.12 16.98 -21.83
C HIS A 359 13.66 16.90 -21.75
N LYS A 360 14.27 17.70 -20.86
CA LYS A 360 15.73 17.71 -20.67
C LYS A 360 16.24 16.34 -20.20
N PHE A 361 15.56 15.75 -19.21
CA PHE A 361 15.88 14.41 -18.72
C PHE A 361 15.75 13.34 -19.82
N MET A 362 14.63 13.34 -20.55
CA MET A 362 14.39 12.40 -21.63
C MET A 362 15.41 12.52 -22.79
N SER A 363 15.82 13.75 -23.10
CA SER A 363 16.84 13.99 -24.13
C SER A 363 18.22 13.55 -23.69
N GLY A 364 18.52 13.64 -22.39
CA GLY A 364 19.79 13.19 -21.81
C GLY A 364 19.87 11.69 -21.52
N LEU A 365 18.73 10.97 -21.61
CA LEU A 365 18.65 9.53 -21.34
C LEU A 365 17.83 8.82 -22.46
N PRO A 366 18.46 8.54 -23.63
CA PRO A 366 17.78 7.94 -24.78
C PRO A 366 17.08 6.61 -24.44
N ALA A 367 17.72 5.75 -23.64
CA ALA A 367 17.16 4.46 -23.22
C ALA A 367 15.82 4.60 -22.48
N TYR A 368 15.65 5.66 -21.67
CA TYR A 368 14.38 5.96 -21.04
C TYR A 368 13.31 6.37 -22.06
N SER A 369 13.70 7.17 -23.06
CA SER A 369 12.80 7.61 -24.13
C SER A 369 12.32 6.45 -25.00
N GLU A 370 13.22 5.50 -25.31
CA GLU A 370 12.90 4.27 -26.04
C GLU A 370 11.95 3.36 -25.25
N LEU A 371 12.19 3.21 -23.94
CA LEU A 371 11.30 2.47 -23.06
C LEU A 371 9.89 3.07 -23.07
N MET A 372 9.77 4.38 -22.93
CA MET A 372 8.47 5.08 -22.94
C MET A 372 7.74 4.92 -24.28
N GLN A 373 8.46 5.01 -25.40
CA GLN A 373 7.89 4.76 -26.73
C GLN A 373 7.41 3.32 -26.88
N SER A 374 8.17 2.35 -26.39
CA SER A 374 7.83 0.93 -26.43
C SER A 374 6.57 0.62 -25.62
N ILE A 375 6.48 1.15 -24.40
CA ILE A 375 5.29 1.07 -23.56
C ILE A 375 4.08 1.69 -24.28
N GLY A 376 4.23 2.90 -24.82
CA GLY A 376 3.16 3.59 -25.57
C GLY A 376 2.66 2.80 -26.79
N LYS A 377 3.55 2.12 -27.52
CA LYS A 377 3.15 1.25 -28.64
C LYS A 377 2.32 0.05 -28.18
N ILE A 378 2.71 -0.59 -27.08
CA ILE A 378 1.97 -1.75 -26.53
C ILE A 378 0.59 -1.36 -26.08
N ILE A 379 0.46 -0.24 -25.32
CA ILE A 379 -0.81 0.20 -24.76
C ILE A 379 -1.82 0.63 -25.83
N LYS A 380 -1.34 1.18 -26.95
CA LYS A 380 -2.23 1.54 -28.08
C LYS A 380 -2.89 0.31 -28.73
N VAL A 381 -2.29 -0.87 -28.58
CA VAL A 381 -2.78 -2.12 -29.19
C VAL A 381 -3.47 -3.01 -28.15
N ARG A 382 -3.03 -2.94 -26.87
CA ARG A 382 -3.53 -3.77 -25.76
C ARG A 382 -3.65 -2.89 -24.53
N ASP A 383 -4.67 -3.15 -23.72
CA ASP A 383 -4.89 -2.50 -22.41
C ASP A 383 -4.02 -3.10 -21.28
N THR A 384 -3.12 -4.01 -21.63
CA THR A 384 -2.26 -4.73 -20.69
C THR A 384 -0.79 -4.69 -21.09
N LEU A 385 0.11 -4.68 -20.07
CA LEU A 385 1.55 -4.89 -20.23
C LEU A 385 1.96 -6.29 -19.78
N PRO A 386 3.01 -6.88 -20.35
CA PRO A 386 3.59 -8.12 -19.83
C PRO A 386 4.32 -7.83 -18.51
N GLY A 387 3.99 -8.56 -17.45
CA GLY A 387 4.72 -8.53 -16.18
C GLY A 387 5.98 -9.40 -16.23
N LEU A 388 6.84 -9.23 -15.24
CA LEU A 388 8.14 -9.88 -15.13
C LEU A 388 8.04 -11.41 -15.10
N ASP A 389 7.03 -11.95 -14.46
CA ASP A 389 6.75 -13.39 -14.30
C ASP A 389 5.73 -13.92 -15.33
N GLY A 390 5.43 -13.17 -16.37
CA GLY A 390 4.49 -13.57 -17.41
C GLY A 390 3.00 -13.32 -17.07
N ARG A 391 2.71 -12.60 -15.95
CA ARG A 391 1.36 -12.08 -15.69
C ARG A 391 1.00 -10.96 -16.66
N ARG A 392 -0.28 -10.65 -16.76
CA ARG A 392 -0.77 -9.48 -17.49
C ARG A 392 -1.08 -8.35 -16.52
N LEU A 393 -0.54 -7.16 -16.79
CA LEU A 393 -0.71 -5.97 -15.97
C LEU A 393 -1.74 -5.06 -16.60
N HIS A 394 -2.87 -4.86 -15.95
CA HIS A 394 -3.88 -3.91 -16.38
C HIS A 394 -3.40 -2.48 -16.21
N VAL A 395 -3.47 -1.67 -17.26
CA VAL A 395 -3.01 -0.28 -17.27
C VAL A 395 -4.20 0.66 -17.28
N ARG A 396 -4.33 1.49 -16.24
CA ARG A 396 -5.45 2.44 -16.11
C ARG A 396 -5.37 3.63 -17.07
N SER A 397 -4.16 4.06 -17.40
CA SER A 397 -3.89 5.17 -18.30
C SER A 397 -2.47 5.13 -18.82
N GLU A 398 -2.20 5.76 -19.96
CA GLU A 398 -0.84 5.87 -20.54
C GLU A 398 0.16 6.47 -19.53
N HIS A 399 -0.26 7.47 -18.75
CA HIS A 399 0.60 8.10 -17.73
C HIS A 399 0.98 7.17 -16.58
N SER A 400 0.15 6.18 -16.27
CA SER A 400 0.41 5.23 -15.16
C SER A 400 1.16 3.98 -15.60
N ALA A 401 1.44 3.82 -16.87
CA ALA A 401 1.93 2.59 -17.44
C ALA A 401 3.34 2.20 -16.97
N LEU A 402 4.27 3.16 -17.00
CA LEU A 402 5.62 2.95 -16.48
C LEU A 402 5.58 2.59 -15.00
N ASN A 403 4.85 3.36 -14.21
CA ASN A 403 4.67 3.09 -12.79
C ASN A 403 4.09 1.68 -12.54
N THR A 404 3.06 1.30 -13.30
CA THR A 404 2.46 -0.05 -13.21
C THR A 404 3.50 -1.13 -13.49
N LEU A 405 4.32 -0.95 -14.54
CA LEU A 405 5.34 -1.91 -14.93
C LEU A 405 6.42 -2.07 -13.84
N LEU A 406 6.98 -0.96 -13.35
CA LEU A 406 8.07 -0.98 -12.37
C LEU A 406 7.60 -1.49 -11.01
N GLN A 407 6.45 -1.01 -10.52
CA GLN A 407 5.90 -1.49 -9.25
C GLN A 407 5.51 -2.96 -9.29
N ALA A 408 4.97 -3.43 -10.41
CA ALA A 408 4.64 -4.84 -10.58
C ALA A 408 5.89 -5.72 -10.60
N ALA A 409 6.94 -5.30 -11.27
CA ALA A 409 8.21 -6.03 -11.28
C ALA A 409 8.82 -6.11 -9.87
N GLY A 410 8.85 -5.00 -9.14
CA GLY A 410 9.28 -4.98 -7.75
C GLY A 410 8.45 -5.89 -6.85
N ALA A 411 7.11 -5.87 -7.00
CA ALA A 411 6.22 -6.75 -6.24
C ALA A 411 6.47 -8.24 -6.53
N VAL A 412 6.68 -8.61 -7.80
CA VAL A 412 6.99 -9.98 -8.21
C VAL A 412 8.31 -10.45 -7.61
N VAL A 413 9.34 -9.62 -7.67
CA VAL A 413 10.66 -9.92 -7.09
C VAL A 413 10.56 -10.13 -5.59
N MET A 414 9.90 -9.22 -4.86
CA MET A 414 9.77 -9.32 -3.40
C MET A 414 8.93 -10.53 -2.96
N LYS A 415 7.90 -10.87 -3.72
CA LYS A 415 7.13 -12.11 -3.51
C LYS A 415 7.97 -13.35 -3.71
N LYS A 416 8.78 -13.37 -4.77
CA LYS A 416 9.70 -14.49 -5.03
C LYS A 416 10.76 -14.60 -3.94
N ALA A 417 11.33 -13.47 -3.51
CA ALA A 417 12.29 -13.42 -2.42
C ALA A 417 11.69 -13.94 -1.10
N LEU A 418 10.45 -13.55 -0.77
CA LEU A 418 9.74 -14.08 0.39
C LEU A 418 9.69 -15.59 0.36
N VAL A 419 9.21 -16.19 -0.74
CA VAL A 419 9.09 -17.65 -0.87
C VAL A 419 10.45 -18.33 -0.79
N LEU A 420 11.47 -17.81 -1.49
CA LEU A 420 12.83 -18.37 -1.45
C LEU A 420 13.45 -18.32 -0.04
N ALA A 421 13.26 -17.20 0.68
CA ALA A 421 13.79 -17.05 2.03
C ALA A 421 13.10 -18.01 3.01
N THR A 422 11.77 -18.08 2.99
CA THR A 422 10.99 -18.92 3.89
C THR A 422 11.22 -20.41 3.62
N ASP A 423 11.38 -20.82 2.35
CA ASP A 423 11.76 -22.19 1.99
C ASP A 423 13.16 -22.52 2.51
N ALA A 424 14.16 -21.65 2.28
CA ALA A 424 15.52 -21.86 2.74
C ALA A 424 15.63 -21.96 4.28
N LEU A 425 14.86 -21.15 5.02
CA LEU A 425 14.82 -21.20 6.48
C LEU A 425 14.17 -22.49 6.99
N ARG A 426 13.10 -22.94 6.35
CA ARG A 426 12.44 -24.23 6.66
C ARG A 426 13.37 -25.41 6.39
N ASP A 427 14.04 -25.43 5.25
CA ASP A 427 14.97 -26.49 4.87
C ASP A 427 16.18 -26.56 5.83
N ALA A 428 16.62 -25.41 6.32
CA ALA A 428 17.69 -25.32 7.32
C ALA A 428 17.23 -25.60 8.75
N GLY A 429 15.93 -25.78 8.99
CA GLY A 429 15.36 -25.97 10.32
C GLY A 429 15.52 -24.75 11.25
N ILE A 430 15.63 -23.54 10.68
CA ILE A 430 15.77 -22.30 11.44
C ILE A 430 14.37 -21.80 11.84
N PRO A 431 14.07 -21.69 13.14
CA PRO A 431 12.78 -21.18 13.60
C PRO A 431 12.68 -19.66 13.35
N TYR A 432 11.55 -19.21 12.82
CA TYR A 432 11.25 -17.81 12.58
C TYR A 432 9.76 -17.55 12.67
N THR A 433 9.39 -16.30 12.95
CA THR A 433 7.99 -15.83 12.96
C THR A 433 7.87 -14.65 12.01
N LEU A 434 7.31 -14.89 10.80
CA LEU A 434 7.02 -13.82 9.85
C LEU A 434 5.89 -12.95 10.41
N VAL A 435 6.13 -11.63 10.59
CA VAL A 435 5.17 -10.71 11.22
C VAL A 435 4.67 -9.62 10.28
N ALA A 436 5.47 -9.20 9.29
CA ALA A 436 5.02 -8.27 8.28
C ALA A 436 5.77 -8.42 6.96
N GLN A 437 5.06 -8.16 5.85
CA GLN A 437 5.66 -7.83 4.57
C GLN A 437 4.96 -6.59 4.03
N VAL A 438 5.70 -5.49 3.89
CA VAL A 438 5.17 -4.18 3.50
C VAL A 438 6.03 -3.63 2.37
N HIS A 439 5.46 -3.54 1.17
CA HIS A 439 6.12 -3.07 -0.05
C HIS A 439 7.38 -3.89 -0.40
N ASP A 440 8.55 -3.34 -0.13
CA ASP A 440 9.90 -3.88 -0.36
C ASP A 440 10.61 -4.32 0.93
N GLU A 441 9.88 -4.29 2.05
CA GLU A 441 10.37 -4.61 3.39
C GLU A 441 9.70 -5.87 3.95
N VAL A 442 10.47 -6.72 4.63
CA VAL A 442 10.00 -7.88 5.38
C VAL A 442 10.45 -7.76 6.83
N GLN A 443 9.55 -8.05 7.78
CA GLN A 443 9.84 -8.08 9.21
C GLN A 443 9.61 -9.48 9.77
N VAL A 444 10.62 -9.99 10.49
CA VAL A 444 10.64 -11.34 11.04
C VAL A 444 11.08 -11.28 12.51
N GLU A 445 10.28 -11.87 13.39
CA GLU A 445 10.66 -12.05 14.78
C GLU A 445 11.39 -13.37 14.95
N ALA A 446 12.50 -13.39 15.72
CA ALA A 446 13.31 -14.55 15.95
C ALA A 446 14.09 -14.48 17.27
N GLN A 447 14.55 -15.64 17.75
CA GLN A 447 15.52 -15.70 18.82
C GLN A 447 16.88 -15.12 18.37
N PRO A 448 17.63 -14.44 19.25
CA PRO A 448 18.85 -13.71 18.89
C PRO A 448 19.89 -14.52 18.12
N GLN A 449 20.03 -15.82 18.46
CA GLN A 449 21.02 -16.70 17.81
C GLN A 449 20.73 -16.98 16.33
N TYR A 450 19.49 -16.76 15.86
CA TYR A 450 19.09 -16.96 14.47
C TYR A 450 18.98 -15.65 13.67
N ALA A 451 18.99 -14.51 14.34
CA ALA A 451 18.71 -13.21 13.72
C ALA A 451 19.61 -12.91 12.52
N GLU A 452 20.92 -13.14 12.67
CA GLU A 452 21.90 -12.94 11.60
C GLU A 452 21.66 -13.87 10.41
N GLN A 453 21.38 -15.14 10.65
CA GLN A 453 21.13 -16.13 9.61
C GLN A 453 19.85 -15.80 8.83
N ILE A 454 18.81 -15.33 9.53
CA ILE A 454 17.55 -14.90 8.92
C ILE A 454 17.77 -13.66 8.04
N GLY A 455 18.51 -12.66 8.54
CA GLY A 455 18.84 -11.46 7.76
C GLY A 455 19.59 -11.80 6.47
N GLN A 456 20.61 -12.67 6.57
CA GLN A 456 21.36 -13.15 5.42
C GLN A 456 20.49 -13.96 4.44
N ALA A 457 19.58 -14.80 4.93
CA ALA A 457 18.67 -15.58 4.10
C ALA A 457 17.76 -14.68 3.27
N PHE A 458 17.16 -13.64 3.86
CA PHE A 458 16.31 -12.69 3.14
C PHE A 458 17.10 -11.84 2.15
N ARG A 459 18.27 -11.33 2.54
CA ARG A 459 19.16 -10.60 1.61
C ARG A 459 19.53 -11.46 0.41
N LYS A 460 19.97 -12.71 0.67
CA LYS A 460 20.31 -13.65 -0.40
C LYS A 460 19.11 -13.96 -1.29
N ALA A 461 17.94 -14.15 -0.71
CA ALA A 461 16.71 -14.42 -1.47
C ALA A 461 16.33 -13.27 -2.42
N ILE A 462 16.58 -12.00 -2.03
CA ILE A 462 16.41 -10.85 -2.93
C ILE A 462 17.38 -10.95 -4.13
N GLN A 463 18.65 -11.28 -3.88
CA GLN A 463 19.65 -11.48 -4.94
C GLN A 463 19.27 -12.65 -5.86
N ASP A 464 18.86 -13.77 -5.28
CA ASP A 464 18.45 -14.98 -6.00
C ASP A 464 17.18 -14.77 -6.83
N ALA A 465 16.21 -14.00 -6.32
CA ALA A 465 15.03 -13.60 -7.07
C ALA A 465 15.43 -12.75 -8.31
N GLY A 466 16.39 -11.84 -8.17
CA GLY A 466 16.96 -11.10 -9.29
C GLY A 466 17.61 -12.01 -10.32
N THR A 467 18.37 -12.98 -9.89
CA THR A 467 19.01 -13.99 -10.75
C THR A 467 17.95 -14.85 -11.46
N TYR A 468 16.95 -15.30 -10.74
CA TYR A 468 15.84 -16.11 -11.26
C TYR A 468 15.10 -15.42 -12.38
N TYR A 469 14.78 -14.13 -12.23
CA TYR A 469 14.14 -13.32 -13.27
C TYR A 469 15.13 -12.72 -14.29
N LYS A 470 16.40 -13.12 -14.24
CA LYS A 470 17.46 -12.64 -15.16
C LYS A 470 17.50 -11.11 -15.21
N MET A 471 17.43 -10.49 -14.03
CA MET A 471 17.51 -9.04 -13.93
C MET A 471 18.85 -8.53 -14.49
N ARG A 472 18.80 -7.51 -15.34
CA ARG A 472 20.01 -6.86 -15.87
C ARG A 472 20.76 -6.08 -14.80
N CYS A 473 20.00 -5.39 -13.93
CA CYS A 473 20.56 -4.76 -12.77
C CYS A 473 20.50 -5.74 -11.58
N PRO A 474 21.64 -6.17 -11.01
CA PRO A 474 21.67 -7.03 -9.83
C PRO A 474 20.87 -6.43 -8.68
N LEU A 475 20.13 -7.28 -7.98
CA LEU A 475 19.37 -6.89 -6.81
C LEU A 475 20.19 -7.12 -5.55
N ASP A 476 19.92 -6.34 -4.51
CA ASP A 476 20.48 -6.52 -3.18
C ASP A 476 19.49 -6.04 -2.12
N GLY A 477 19.72 -6.41 -0.88
CA GLY A 477 18.96 -5.97 0.27
C GLY A 477 19.86 -5.64 1.44
N GLU A 478 19.33 -4.85 2.34
CA GLU A 478 19.96 -4.53 3.62
C GLU A 478 19.07 -5.06 4.74
N TYR A 479 19.68 -5.64 5.79
CA TYR A 479 18.93 -6.05 6.97
C TYR A 479 19.50 -5.40 8.22
N LYS A 480 18.62 -5.17 9.17
CA LYS A 480 18.95 -4.69 10.50
C LYS A 480 18.27 -5.57 11.54
N VAL A 481 18.87 -5.62 12.72
CA VAL A 481 18.36 -6.36 13.86
C VAL A 481 18.12 -5.40 15.02
N GLY A 482 16.98 -5.50 15.67
CA GLY A 482 16.65 -4.60 16.77
C GLY A 482 15.46 -5.08 17.60
N PRO A 483 15.09 -4.34 18.64
CA PRO A 483 13.99 -4.73 19.54
C PRO A 483 12.60 -4.44 18.97
N ASN A 484 12.48 -3.58 17.98
CA ASN A 484 11.20 -3.14 17.40
C ASN A 484 11.39 -2.62 15.97
N TRP A 485 10.30 -2.30 15.29
CA TRP A 485 10.30 -1.89 13.88
C TRP A 485 11.04 -0.56 13.61
N SER A 486 11.13 0.32 14.59
CA SER A 486 11.87 1.59 14.44
C SER A 486 13.37 1.35 14.26
N HIS A 487 13.92 0.28 14.83
CA HIS A 487 15.33 -0.08 14.76
C HIS A 487 15.70 -0.92 13.53
N THR A 488 14.72 -1.46 12.85
CA THR A 488 14.92 -2.40 11.73
C THR A 488 14.58 -1.83 10.35
N HIS A 489 14.28 -0.53 10.29
CA HIS A 489 13.97 0.18 9.03
C HIS A 489 14.97 1.28 8.70
#